data_1a7cee13295f283a9b1d203aed57707e
#
_entry.id   1a7cee13295f283a9b1d203aed57707e
#
_cell.length_a   1.000
_cell.length_b   1.000
_cell.length_c   1.000
_cell.angle_alpha   90.00
_cell.angle_beta   90.00
_cell.angle_gamma   90.00
#
_symmetry.space_group_name_H-M   'P 1'
#
loop_
_entity.id
_entity.type
_entity.pdbx_description
1 polymer ?
#
loop_
_entity_poly.entity_id
_entity_poly.type
_entity_poly.pdbx_seq_one_letter_code
_entity_poly.pdbx_strand_id
1 'polypeptide(L)'
;DIANSIAAVEAGADRVHACGLGIGERSGNTPMELLLVNFNLLGWGARDLTKLPEYCEVIADKCGAVIPFNYPVVGADAFRTTTGVHAAAIAKALTKNDEWLAEHVYCGVPSSMVGRAHEIEIGPMSGEHNVRFLLRKHKMEENPAYVTKILEVAKRSNHLLGEDDVRRIVTVMSRRQRAHQEVTDEELDHELTRRRERILR
;
A
#
# COMPACT_ATOMS: atom_id res chain seq x y z
N ASP A 1 24.01 11.01 -5.33
CA ASP A 1 22.96 10.03 -5.55
C ASP A 1 22.00 10.48 -6.68
N ILE A 2 20.70 10.26 -6.61
CA ILE A 2 19.74 10.51 -7.71
C ILE A 2 19.82 11.94 -8.23
N ALA A 3 19.76 12.96 -7.37
CA ALA A 3 19.81 14.36 -7.76
C ALA A 3 21.11 14.70 -8.51
N ASN A 4 22.26 14.15 -8.07
CA ASN A 4 23.54 14.35 -8.75
C ASN A 4 23.55 13.72 -10.14
N SER A 5 22.95 12.54 -10.31
CA SER A 5 22.85 11.88 -11.62
C SER A 5 21.93 12.63 -12.56
N ILE A 6 20.82 13.18 -12.07
CA ILE A 6 19.92 14.04 -12.85
C ILE A 6 20.65 15.31 -13.29
N ALA A 7 21.30 16.02 -12.36
CA ALA A 7 22.05 17.23 -12.66
C ALA A 7 23.20 16.98 -13.65
N ALA A 8 23.84 15.82 -13.58
CA ALA A 8 24.89 15.46 -14.55
C ALA A 8 24.33 15.32 -15.97
N VAL A 9 23.15 14.70 -16.13
CA VAL A 9 22.50 14.59 -17.44
C VAL A 9 22.07 15.97 -17.94
N GLU A 10 21.50 16.82 -17.09
CA GLU A 10 21.16 18.21 -17.44
C GLU A 10 22.39 19.01 -17.86
N ALA A 11 23.54 18.75 -17.23
CA ALA A 11 24.81 19.40 -17.58
C ALA A 11 25.47 18.82 -18.84
N GLY A 12 24.85 17.83 -19.50
CA GLY A 12 25.32 17.26 -20.76
C GLY A 12 26.12 15.95 -20.65
N ALA A 13 25.98 15.20 -19.57
CA ALA A 13 26.54 13.86 -19.51
C ALA A 13 25.74 12.91 -20.42
N ASP A 14 26.45 12.24 -21.33
CA ASP A 14 25.85 11.28 -22.27
C ASP A 14 25.43 9.96 -21.57
N ARG A 15 26.02 9.66 -20.43
CA ARG A 15 25.83 8.41 -19.72
C ARG A 15 26.00 8.59 -18.20
N VAL A 16 25.14 7.96 -17.46
CA VAL A 16 25.25 7.82 -15.99
C VAL A 16 25.23 6.36 -15.59
N HIS A 17 25.88 6.04 -14.47
CA HIS A 17 25.90 4.70 -13.90
C HIS A 17 24.97 4.64 -12.69
N ALA A 18 24.26 3.51 -12.56
CA ALA A 18 23.36 3.24 -11.44
C ALA A 18 23.34 1.73 -11.17
N CYS A 19 23.00 1.33 -9.95
CA CYS A 19 22.91 -0.07 -9.53
C CYS A 19 21.56 -0.34 -8.88
N GLY A 20 21.08 -1.58 -8.97
CA GLY A 20 19.86 -1.98 -8.29
C GLY A 20 19.98 -1.74 -6.79
N LEU A 21 18.95 -1.11 -6.19
CA LEU A 21 18.90 -0.70 -4.80
C LEU A 21 20.07 0.20 -4.35
N GLY A 22 20.78 0.78 -5.29
CA GLY A 22 21.98 1.59 -5.01
C GLY A 22 23.15 0.81 -4.40
N ILE A 23 23.13 -0.51 -4.45
CA ILE A 23 24.17 -1.35 -3.83
C ILE A 23 25.54 -1.07 -4.46
N GLY A 24 26.58 -0.90 -3.63
CA GLY A 24 27.94 -0.62 -4.07
C GLY A 24 28.88 -0.41 -2.89
N GLU A 25 30.12 -0.01 -3.19
CA GLU A 25 31.10 0.28 -2.14
C GLU A 25 30.65 1.43 -1.23
N ARG A 26 31.04 1.37 0.02
CA ARG A 26 30.79 2.37 1.07
C ARG A 26 29.30 2.68 1.20
N SER A 27 28.88 3.90 0.83
CA SER A 27 27.47 4.34 0.87
C SER A 27 26.63 3.88 -0.32
N GLY A 28 27.25 3.21 -1.30
CA GLY A 28 26.60 2.71 -2.50
C GLY A 28 26.66 3.66 -3.70
N ASN A 29 25.86 3.35 -4.70
CA ASN A 29 25.71 4.08 -5.96
C ASN A 29 24.33 4.72 -6.07
N THR A 30 24.04 5.37 -7.19
CA THR A 30 22.69 5.84 -7.51
C THR A 30 21.75 4.64 -7.66
N PRO A 31 20.61 4.61 -6.94
CA PRO A 31 19.59 3.57 -7.11
C PRO A 31 18.98 3.64 -8.51
N MET A 32 19.17 2.58 -9.30
CA MET A 32 18.74 2.55 -10.69
C MET A 32 17.22 2.64 -10.84
N GLU A 33 16.49 1.92 -10.03
CA GLU A 33 15.02 1.91 -10.04
C GLU A 33 14.44 3.30 -9.81
N LEU A 34 15.00 4.05 -8.86
CA LEU A 34 14.55 5.40 -8.56
C LEU A 34 14.98 6.40 -9.65
N LEU A 35 16.17 6.22 -10.23
CA LEU A 35 16.64 7.07 -11.32
C LEU A 35 15.78 6.89 -12.56
N LEU A 36 15.44 5.65 -12.94
CA LEU A 36 14.58 5.34 -14.10
C LEU A 36 13.17 5.91 -13.94
N VAL A 37 12.58 5.82 -12.74
CA VAL A 37 11.28 6.45 -12.44
C VAL A 37 11.37 7.96 -12.62
N ASN A 38 12.40 8.61 -12.09
CA ASN A 38 12.59 10.05 -12.25
C ASN A 38 12.77 10.43 -13.73
N PHE A 39 13.52 9.67 -14.52
CA PHE A 39 13.67 9.94 -15.96
C PHE A 39 12.34 9.84 -16.71
N ASN A 40 11.49 8.86 -16.39
CA ASN A 40 10.14 8.78 -16.99
C ASN A 40 9.28 9.98 -16.59
N LEU A 41 9.31 10.39 -15.30
CA LEU A 41 8.54 11.54 -14.80
C LEU A 41 9.00 12.87 -15.41
N LEU A 42 10.31 13.01 -15.70
CA LEU A 42 10.89 14.17 -16.37
C LEU A 42 10.65 14.15 -17.89
N GLY A 43 10.06 13.10 -18.44
CA GLY A 43 9.87 12.95 -19.88
C GLY A 43 11.15 12.63 -20.66
N TRP A 44 12.23 12.20 -19.98
CA TRP A 44 13.51 11.85 -20.62
C TRP A 44 13.56 10.39 -21.12
N GLY A 45 12.48 9.71 -21.08
CA GLY A 45 12.30 8.36 -21.59
C GLY A 45 10.87 7.86 -21.40
N ALA A 46 10.52 6.82 -22.15
CA ALA A 46 9.23 6.13 -22.03
C ALA A 46 9.50 4.62 -21.89
N ARG A 47 10.26 4.24 -20.85
CA ARG A 47 10.59 2.85 -20.59
C ARG A 47 9.44 2.17 -19.85
N ASP A 48 9.19 0.91 -20.16
CA ASP A 48 8.38 0.04 -19.34
C ASP A 48 9.13 -0.28 -18.03
N LEU A 49 8.58 0.19 -16.91
CA LEU A 49 9.15 0.02 -15.57
C LEU A 49 8.36 -1.00 -14.73
N THR A 50 7.40 -1.71 -15.31
CA THR A 50 6.52 -2.64 -14.58
C THR A 50 7.27 -3.81 -13.93
N LYS A 51 8.50 -4.08 -14.38
CA LYS A 51 9.38 -5.13 -13.83
C LYS A 51 10.38 -4.62 -12.77
N LEU A 52 10.34 -3.34 -12.40
CA LEU A 52 11.28 -2.82 -11.39
C LEU A 52 11.10 -3.47 -10.00
N PRO A 53 9.89 -3.72 -9.49
CA PRO A 53 9.74 -4.40 -8.21
C PRO A 53 10.38 -5.79 -8.20
N GLU A 54 10.08 -6.63 -9.21
CA GLU A 54 10.66 -7.96 -9.37
C GLU A 54 12.20 -7.91 -9.48
N TYR A 55 12.72 -6.96 -10.25
CA TYR A 55 14.16 -6.75 -10.38
C TYR A 55 14.81 -6.44 -9.03
N CYS A 56 14.23 -5.54 -8.25
CA CYS A 56 14.75 -5.16 -6.92
C CYS A 56 14.68 -6.33 -5.92
N GLU A 57 13.62 -7.14 -5.97
CA GLU A 57 13.49 -8.34 -5.15
C GLU A 57 14.59 -9.36 -5.48
N VAL A 58 14.87 -9.60 -6.76
CA VAL A 58 15.97 -10.50 -7.18
C VAL A 58 17.33 -9.98 -6.71
N ILE A 59 17.59 -8.67 -6.83
CA ILE A 59 18.83 -8.06 -6.34
C ILE A 59 18.95 -8.21 -4.82
N ALA A 60 17.88 -7.93 -4.09
CA ALA A 60 17.85 -8.05 -2.63
C ALA A 60 18.17 -9.49 -2.20
N ASP A 61 17.52 -10.48 -2.81
CA ASP A 61 17.75 -11.91 -2.53
C ASP A 61 19.22 -12.32 -2.81
N LYS A 62 19.73 -11.98 -3.99
CA LYS A 62 21.09 -12.38 -4.38
C LYS A 62 22.21 -11.67 -3.62
N CYS A 63 21.96 -10.46 -3.15
CA CYS A 63 22.91 -9.68 -2.37
C CYS A 63 22.75 -9.84 -0.85
N GLY A 64 21.72 -10.56 -0.37
CA GLY A 64 21.38 -10.63 1.04
C GLY A 64 20.97 -9.28 1.63
N ALA A 65 20.44 -8.38 0.81
CA ALA A 65 20.00 -7.05 1.23
C ALA A 65 18.51 -7.07 1.63
N VAL A 66 18.14 -6.19 2.57
CA VAL A 66 16.74 -6.01 2.96
C VAL A 66 16.21 -4.74 2.34
N ILE A 67 15.10 -4.83 1.61
CA ILE A 67 14.38 -3.66 1.11
C ILE A 67 13.58 -3.10 2.29
N PRO A 68 13.84 -1.85 2.74
CA PRO A 68 13.04 -1.23 3.79
C PRO A 68 11.56 -1.15 3.39
N PHE A 69 10.64 -1.36 4.33
CA PHE A 69 9.20 -1.32 4.05
C PHE A 69 8.75 0.01 3.42
N ASN A 70 9.38 1.11 3.80
CA ASN A 70 9.13 2.47 3.30
C ASN A 70 10.05 2.89 2.14
N TYR A 71 10.78 1.96 1.52
CA TYR A 71 11.63 2.29 0.39
C TYR A 71 10.78 2.79 -0.79
N PRO A 72 11.13 3.94 -1.41
CA PRO A 72 10.32 4.47 -2.50
C PRO A 72 10.14 3.45 -3.64
N VAL A 73 8.97 3.47 -4.29
CA VAL A 73 8.63 2.65 -5.46
C VAL A 73 8.46 1.15 -5.18
N VAL A 74 9.42 0.50 -4.51
CA VAL A 74 9.42 -0.97 -4.36
C VAL A 74 9.15 -1.46 -2.94
N GLY A 75 9.29 -0.62 -1.93
CA GLY A 75 8.98 -0.99 -0.55
C GLY A 75 7.50 -1.37 -0.35
N ALA A 76 7.23 -2.19 0.65
CA ALA A 76 5.87 -2.69 0.90
C ALA A 76 4.84 -1.56 1.10
N ASP A 77 5.25 -0.45 1.72
CA ASP A 77 4.36 0.68 2.02
C ASP A 77 4.35 1.77 0.94
N ALA A 78 5.12 1.62 -0.16
CA ALA A 78 5.31 2.68 -1.15
C ALA A 78 3.99 3.18 -1.77
N PHE A 79 2.96 2.32 -1.89
CA PHE A 79 1.65 2.65 -2.45
C PHE A 79 0.50 2.33 -1.49
N ARG A 80 0.80 2.24 -0.19
CA ARG A 80 -0.18 1.92 0.85
C ARG A 80 -0.67 3.19 1.55
N THR A 81 -1.97 3.30 1.77
CA THR A 81 -2.58 4.38 2.55
C THR A 81 -3.60 3.87 3.55
N THR A 82 -3.53 4.42 4.78
CA THR A 82 -4.48 4.14 5.86
C THR A 82 -5.33 5.35 6.21
N THR A 83 -4.88 6.55 5.80
CA THR A 83 -5.53 7.82 6.15
C THR A 83 -6.85 7.99 5.41
N GLY A 84 -7.93 8.26 6.16
CA GLY A 84 -9.29 8.35 5.62
C GLY A 84 -9.46 9.38 4.52
N VAL A 85 -8.78 10.54 4.60
CA VAL A 85 -8.84 11.60 3.57
C VAL A 85 -8.23 11.13 2.25
N HIS A 86 -7.08 10.46 2.29
CA HIS A 86 -6.40 9.93 1.10
C HIS A 86 -7.25 8.83 0.44
N ALA A 87 -7.72 7.87 1.24
CA ALA A 87 -8.60 6.80 0.75
C ALA A 87 -9.88 7.36 0.12
N ALA A 88 -10.48 8.39 0.73
CA ALA A 88 -11.68 9.04 0.21
C ALA A 88 -11.44 9.70 -1.15
N ALA A 89 -10.30 10.35 -1.35
CA ALA A 89 -9.97 10.98 -2.62
C ALA A 89 -9.76 9.95 -3.73
N ILE A 90 -8.99 8.90 -3.48
CA ILE A 90 -8.78 7.79 -4.42
C ILE A 90 -10.12 7.11 -4.74
N ALA A 91 -10.92 6.77 -3.74
CA ALA A 91 -12.22 6.12 -3.94
C ALA A 91 -13.18 6.99 -4.77
N LYS A 92 -13.21 8.31 -4.55
CA LYS A 92 -14.01 9.25 -5.33
C LYS A 92 -13.55 9.34 -6.79
N ALA A 93 -12.24 9.37 -7.03
CA ALA A 93 -11.69 9.37 -8.39
C ALA A 93 -12.08 8.09 -9.14
N LEU A 94 -11.91 6.92 -8.52
CA LEU A 94 -12.32 5.64 -9.09
C LEU A 94 -13.83 5.56 -9.36
N THR A 95 -14.68 6.13 -8.49
CA THR A 95 -16.13 6.17 -8.70
C THR A 95 -16.50 7.01 -9.92
N LYS A 96 -15.67 7.99 -10.28
CA LYS A 96 -15.85 8.82 -11.49
C LYS A 96 -15.21 8.21 -12.73
N ASN A 97 -14.64 7.02 -12.64
CA ASN A 97 -13.80 6.38 -13.67
C ASN A 97 -12.62 7.27 -14.11
N ASP A 98 -12.11 8.09 -13.19
CA ASP A 98 -10.94 8.93 -13.41
C ASP A 98 -9.69 8.23 -12.82
N GLU A 99 -9.19 7.24 -13.57
CA GLU A 99 -8.02 6.47 -13.18
C GLU A 99 -6.78 7.34 -13.07
N TRP A 100 -6.62 8.32 -13.96
CA TRP A 100 -5.50 9.25 -13.89
C TRP A 100 -5.48 10.02 -12.57
N LEU A 101 -6.62 10.57 -12.15
CA LEU A 101 -6.73 11.28 -10.88
C LEU A 101 -6.49 10.34 -9.69
N ALA A 102 -7.02 9.12 -9.74
CA ALA A 102 -6.81 8.13 -8.67
C ALA A 102 -5.32 7.82 -8.47
N GLU A 103 -4.55 7.73 -9.55
CA GLU A 103 -3.11 7.46 -9.53
C GLU A 103 -2.26 8.66 -9.08
N HIS A 104 -2.76 9.91 -9.21
CA HIS A 104 -1.96 11.11 -8.98
C HIS A 104 -2.40 11.93 -7.76
N VAL A 105 -3.60 11.72 -7.22
CA VAL A 105 -4.18 12.62 -6.21
C VAL A 105 -3.35 12.72 -4.93
N TYR A 106 -2.64 11.67 -4.54
CA TYR A 106 -1.74 11.63 -3.37
C TYR A 106 -0.41 10.91 -3.63
N CYS A 107 -0.09 10.62 -4.87
CA CYS A 107 1.15 9.92 -5.24
C CYS A 107 1.96 10.75 -6.22
N GLY A 108 3.23 10.99 -5.90
CA GLY A 108 4.18 11.60 -6.83
C GLY A 108 4.62 10.65 -7.95
N VAL A 109 4.43 9.35 -7.76
CA VAL A 109 4.70 8.30 -8.75
C VAL A 109 3.42 7.49 -8.92
N PRO A 110 2.83 7.42 -10.14
CA PRO A 110 1.70 6.53 -10.40
C PRO A 110 2.06 5.08 -10.11
N SER A 111 1.23 4.36 -9.37
CA SER A 111 1.51 2.97 -9.01
C SER A 111 1.56 2.05 -10.24
N SER A 112 0.72 2.32 -11.23
CA SER A 112 0.69 1.60 -12.51
C SER A 112 1.99 1.72 -13.32
N MET A 113 2.75 2.84 -13.18
CA MET A 113 4.04 3.04 -13.86
C MET A 113 5.03 1.91 -13.54
N VAL A 114 4.94 1.34 -12.34
CA VAL A 114 5.84 0.27 -11.86
C VAL A 114 5.11 -1.07 -11.67
N GLY A 115 3.95 -1.24 -12.31
CA GLY A 115 3.18 -2.49 -12.26
C GLY A 115 2.56 -2.79 -10.89
N ARG A 116 2.40 -1.78 -10.05
CA ARG A 116 1.74 -1.89 -8.74
C ARG A 116 0.34 -1.26 -8.76
N ALA A 117 -0.38 -1.37 -7.68
CA ALA A 117 -1.66 -0.74 -7.46
C ALA A 117 -1.71 -0.08 -6.08
N HIS A 118 -2.60 0.89 -5.91
CA HIS A 118 -2.86 1.46 -4.60
C HIS A 118 -3.44 0.43 -3.64
N GLU A 119 -2.90 0.40 -2.42
CA GLU A 119 -3.35 -0.43 -1.32
C GLU A 119 -4.01 0.46 -0.27
N ILE A 120 -5.33 0.35 -0.15
CA ILE A 120 -6.09 1.05 0.90
C ILE A 120 -6.29 0.08 2.05
N GLU A 121 -5.72 0.43 3.20
CA GLU A 121 -5.73 -0.36 4.42
C GLU A 121 -6.66 0.25 5.47
N ILE A 122 -7.00 -0.54 6.49
CA ILE A 122 -7.82 -0.11 7.62
C ILE A 122 -6.99 -0.09 8.89
N GLY A 123 -6.95 1.08 9.54
CA GLY A 123 -6.23 1.30 10.79
C GLY A 123 -6.82 2.44 11.61
N PRO A 124 -6.17 2.86 12.70
CA PRO A 124 -6.71 3.89 13.61
C PRO A 124 -7.06 5.22 12.95
N MET A 125 -6.38 5.58 11.86
CA MET A 125 -6.56 6.83 11.11
C MET A 125 -7.54 6.71 9.94
N SER A 126 -8.16 5.53 9.78
CA SER A 126 -9.06 5.26 8.66
C SER A 126 -10.44 5.88 8.84
N GLY A 127 -11.10 6.14 7.72
CA GLY A 127 -12.49 6.56 7.63
C GLY A 127 -13.37 5.51 6.95
N GLU A 128 -14.65 5.83 6.77
CA GLU A 128 -15.61 4.92 6.12
C GLU A 128 -15.18 4.50 4.72
N HIS A 129 -14.53 5.38 3.96
CA HIS A 129 -14.08 5.08 2.60
C HIS A 129 -13.07 3.93 2.55
N ASN A 130 -12.18 3.83 3.55
CA ASN A 130 -11.24 2.70 3.66
C ASN A 130 -12.01 1.38 3.82
N VAL A 131 -12.98 1.36 4.74
CA VAL A 131 -13.78 0.16 5.00
C VAL A 131 -14.61 -0.23 3.80
N ARG A 132 -15.35 0.72 3.21
CA ARG A 132 -16.18 0.47 2.02
C ARG A 132 -15.33 -0.02 0.85
N PHE A 133 -14.14 0.58 0.62
CA PHE A 133 -13.22 0.13 -0.42
C PHE A 133 -12.80 -1.33 -0.22
N LEU A 134 -12.42 -1.70 1.01
CA LEU A 134 -11.99 -3.07 1.31
C LEU A 134 -13.16 -4.07 1.19
N LEU A 135 -14.36 -3.71 1.68
CA LEU A 135 -15.55 -4.55 1.53
C LEU A 135 -15.86 -4.81 0.04
N ARG A 136 -15.81 -3.78 -0.81
CA ARG A 136 -16.01 -3.93 -2.28
C ARG A 136 -14.93 -4.79 -2.92
N LYS A 137 -13.66 -4.52 -2.62
CA LYS A 137 -12.51 -5.27 -3.13
C LYS A 137 -12.67 -6.78 -2.90
N HIS A 138 -13.18 -7.13 -1.72
CA HIS A 138 -13.37 -8.54 -1.32
C HIS A 138 -14.81 -9.06 -1.52
N LYS A 139 -15.65 -8.32 -2.26
CA LYS A 139 -17.04 -8.70 -2.58
C LYS A 139 -17.87 -9.01 -1.33
N MET A 140 -17.64 -8.26 -0.25
CA MET A 140 -18.43 -8.31 0.97
C MET A 140 -19.54 -7.26 0.95
N GLU A 141 -20.62 -7.49 1.71
CA GLU A 141 -21.75 -6.56 1.83
C GLU A 141 -21.32 -5.24 2.49
N GLU A 142 -21.69 -4.11 1.87
CA GLU A 142 -21.44 -2.76 2.40
C GLU A 142 -22.54 -2.31 3.39
N ASN A 143 -22.86 -3.15 4.37
CA ASN A 143 -23.84 -2.80 5.40
C ASN A 143 -23.30 -1.69 6.30
N PRO A 144 -24.05 -0.58 6.54
CA PRO A 144 -23.60 0.50 7.40
C PRO A 144 -23.20 0.05 8.81
N ALA A 145 -23.89 -0.95 9.38
CA ALA A 145 -23.55 -1.49 10.69
C ALA A 145 -22.16 -2.17 10.67
N TYR A 146 -21.80 -2.86 9.59
CA TYR A 146 -20.47 -3.46 9.43
C TYR A 146 -19.40 -2.36 9.33
N VAL A 147 -19.64 -1.31 8.54
CA VAL A 147 -18.73 -0.18 8.39
C VAL A 147 -18.44 0.47 9.73
N THR A 148 -19.49 0.79 10.50
CA THR A 148 -19.35 1.39 11.83
C THR A 148 -18.53 0.49 12.75
N LYS A 149 -18.88 -0.80 12.83
CA LYS A 149 -18.20 -1.73 13.74
C LYS A 149 -16.74 -1.97 13.39
N ILE A 150 -16.43 -2.12 12.11
CA ILE A 150 -15.04 -2.26 11.65
C ILE A 150 -14.22 -1.03 12.03
N LEU A 151 -14.78 0.18 11.86
CA LEU A 151 -14.09 1.42 12.26
C LEU A 151 -13.89 1.51 13.79
N GLU A 152 -14.85 1.11 14.59
CA GLU A 152 -14.70 1.07 16.05
C GLU A 152 -13.53 0.16 16.46
N VAL A 153 -13.46 -1.05 15.88
CA VAL A 153 -12.36 -1.99 16.12
C VAL A 153 -11.03 -1.39 15.65
N ALA A 154 -10.99 -0.82 14.44
CA ALA A 154 -9.78 -0.22 13.88
C ALA A 154 -9.23 0.92 14.75
N LYS A 155 -10.10 1.80 15.27
CA LYS A 155 -9.70 2.93 16.13
C LYS A 155 -9.11 2.51 17.46
N ARG A 156 -9.47 1.33 17.96
CA ARG A 156 -8.93 0.76 19.21
C ARG A 156 -7.73 -0.16 18.97
N SER A 157 -7.50 -0.55 17.72
CA SER A 157 -6.38 -1.41 17.34
C SER A 157 -5.07 -0.63 17.30
N ASN A 158 -3.97 -1.28 17.65
CA ASN A 158 -2.61 -0.77 17.47
C ASN A 158 -1.93 -1.30 16.18
N HIS A 159 -2.69 -1.92 15.29
CA HIS A 159 -2.22 -2.51 14.04
C HIS A 159 -3.27 -2.32 12.95
N LEU A 160 -2.89 -2.61 11.71
CA LEU A 160 -3.80 -2.60 10.58
C LEU A 160 -4.71 -3.84 10.61
N LEU A 161 -5.99 -3.66 10.28
CA LEU A 161 -6.94 -4.75 10.10
C LEU A 161 -6.78 -5.30 8.68
N GLY A 162 -6.38 -6.56 8.57
CA GLY A 162 -6.32 -7.27 7.30
C GLY A 162 -7.69 -7.78 6.85
N GLU A 163 -7.74 -8.36 5.64
CA GLU A 163 -8.96 -8.97 5.10
C GLU A 163 -9.59 -9.98 6.05
N ASP A 164 -8.77 -10.83 6.65
CA ASP A 164 -9.24 -11.86 7.58
C ASP A 164 -9.90 -11.29 8.84
N ASP A 165 -9.36 -10.19 9.38
CA ASP A 165 -9.95 -9.53 10.55
C ASP A 165 -11.32 -8.95 10.20
N VAL A 166 -11.41 -8.29 9.04
CA VAL A 166 -12.67 -7.74 8.53
C VAL A 166 -13.70 -8.84 8.27
N ARG A 167 -13.29 -9.95 7.62
CA ARG A 167 -14.20 -11.10 7.38
C ARG A 167 -14.75 -11.68 8.67
N ARG A 168 -13.98 -11.71 9.74
CA ARG A 168 -14.44 -12.20 11.05
C ARG A 168 -15.43 -11.27 11.69
N ILE A 169 -15.11 -9.96 11.72
CA ILE A 169 -16.03 -8.96 12.26
C ILE A 169 -17.38 -9.09 11.55
N VAL A 170 -17.39 -9.15 10.22
CA VAL A 170 -18.61 -9.32 9.42
C VAL A 170 -19.30 -10.64 9.75
N THR A 171 -18.57 -11.75 9.90
CA THR A 171 -19.14 -13.06 10.21
C THR A 171 -19.80 -13.09 11.59
N VAL A 172 -19.14 -12.55 12.61
CA VAL A 172 -19.68 -12.45 13.97
C VAL A 172 -20.95 -11.62 13.98
N MET A 173 -20.92 -10.46 13.34
CA MET A 173 -22.09 -9.58 13.24
C MET A 173 -23.26 -10.25 12.51
N SER A 174 -23.01 -10.91 11.37
CA SER A 174 -24.05 -11.61 10.60
C SER A 174 -24.70 -12.75 11.39
N ARG A 175 -23.91 -13.50 12.17
CA ARG A 175 -24.45 -14.57 13.04
C ARG A 175 -25.37 -14.02 14.11
N ARG A 176 -25.00 -12.91 14.75
CA ARG A 176 -25.77 -12.29 15.82
C ARG A 176 -27.00 -11.57 15.33
N GLN A 177 -26.94 -10.91 14.18
CA GLN A 177 -28.14 -10.37 13.54
C GLN A 177 -29.20 -11.45 13.31
N ARG A 178 -28.78 -12.66 12.89
CA ARG A 178 -29.70 -13.82 12.74
C ARG A 178 -30.23 -14.33 14.07
N ALA A 179 -29.45 -14.20 15.15
CA ALA A 179 -29.82 -14.64 16.49
C ALA A 179 -30.55 -13.55 17.29
N HIS A 180 -30.77 -12.35 16.74
CA HIS A 180 -31.36 -11.18 17.46
C HIS A 180 -30.56 -10.82 18.72
N GLN A 181 -29.25 -11.00 18.75
CA GLN A 181 -28.36 -10.72 19.87
C GLN A 181 -27.42 -9.55 19.54
N GLU A 182 -27.09 -8.74 20.56
CA GLU A 182 -26.08 -7.68 20.41
C GLU A 182 -24.66 -8.28 20.37
N VAL A 183 -23.77 -7.63 19.61
CA VAL A 183 -22.35 -7.98 19.52
C VAL A 183 -21.58 -7.23 20.60
N THR A 184 -20.95 -7.93 21.54
CA THR A 184 -20.11 -7.31 22.56
C THR A 184 -18.67 -7.15 22.06
N ASP A 185 -17.98 -6.11 22.57
CA ASP A 185 -16.58 -5.84 22.21
C ASP A 185 -15.64 -6.94 22.68
N GLU A 186 -15.91 -7.53 23.87
CA GLU A 186 -15.11 -8.62 24.42
C GLU A 186 -15.09 -9.88 23.53
N GLU A 187 -16.20 -10.18 22.86
CA GLU A 187 -16.26 -11.33 21.96
C GLU A 187 -15.50 -11.10 20.67
N LEU A 188 -15.53 -9.88 20.13
CA LEU A 188 -14.74 -9.51 18.97
C LEU A 188 -13.24 -9.56 19.30
N ASP A 189 -12.82 -9.01 20.41
CA ASP A 189 -11.42 -9.02 20.84
C ASP A 189 -10.93 -10.45 21.09
N HIS A 190 -11.76 -11.31 21.66
CA HIS A 190 -11.43 -12.72 21.87
C HIS A 190 -11.29 -13.50 20.54
N GLU A 191 -12.16 -13.27 19.57
CA GLU A 191 -12.08 -13.90 18.24
C GLU A 191 -10.89 -13.39 17.43
N LEU A 192 -10.52 -12.12 17.56
CA LEU A 192 -9.36 -11.53 16.89
C LEU A 192 -8.03 -12.00 17.51
N THR A 193 -7.99 -12.18 18.83
CA THR A 193 -6.78 -12.60 19.57
C THR A 193 -6.48 -14.09 19.40
N ARG A 194 -7.48 -14.96 19.42
CA ARG A 194 -7.32 -16.43 19.31
C ARG A 194 -6.48 -16.91 18.12
N ARG A 195 -6.46 -16.19 17.02
CA ARG A 195 -5.68 -16.60 15.85
C ARG A 195 -4.24 -16.12 15.87
N ARG A 196 -3.98 -14.96 16.48
CA ARG A 196 -2.60 -14.49 16.62
C ARG A 196 -1.75 -15.50 17.35
N GLU A 197 -2.29 -16.11 18.39
CA GLU A 197 -1.63 -17.19 19.14
C GLU A 197 -1.45 -18.48 18.32
N ARG A 198 -2.31 -18.72 17.30
CA ARG A 198 -2.17 -19.89 16.39
C ARG A 198 -1.16 -19.69 15.26
N ILE A 199 -0.86 -18.45 14.88
CA ILE A 199 0.12 -18.13 13.81
C ILE A 199 1.54 -18.03 14.38
N LEU A 200 1.67 -17.77 15.69
CA LEU A 200 2.96 -17.69 16.39
C LEU A 200 3.42 -19.04 17.00
N ARG A 201 2.67 -20.12 16.79
CA ARG A 201 3.05 -21.53 17.08
C ARG A 201 3.33 -22.28 15.79
#